data_f230a7b322f5ff870f5de1efc1ad11f4
#
_entry.id   f230a7b322f5ff870f5de1efc1ad11f4
#
_cell.length_a   1.000
_cell.length_b   1.000
_cell.length_c   1.000
_cell.angle_alpha   90.00
_cell.angle_beta   90.00
_cell.angle_gamma   90.00
#
_symmetry.space_group_name_H-M   'P 1'
#
loop_
_entity.id
_entity.type
_entity.pdbx_description
1 polymer ?
#
loop_
_entity_poly.entity_id
_entity_poly.type
_entity_poly.pdbx_seq_one_letter_code
_entity_poly.pdbx_strand_id
1 'polypeptide(L)'
;MSAKSDKIITIHLVEDDVSQRDSIESLLVFKGYITQSYSSAKDFLKNVPFERPAIVIVDIQLPDISGVDLHCILMEKNITIPIIFISGEASIQQSVDAMKQGAIEFLVKPFEIDLLLDAVHKASKIELKETHLNLLLKNLSPREHEVYKLLLEGFNNQELIDKLHLSLPTIKQYKSEVMRKLKVNSLSKLIELAR
;
A
#
# COMPACT_ATOMS: atom_id res chain seq x y z
N MET A 1 29.01 7.75 5.08
CA MET A 1 27.73 8.25 4.52
C MET A 1 27.14 7.11 3.70
N SER A 2 26.25 6.34 4.30
CA SER A 2 25.61 5.17 3.63
C SER A 2 24.50 5.70 2.75
N ALA A 3 24.62 5.53 1.44
CA ALA A 3 23.54 5.79 0.49
C ALA A 3 22.40 4.83 0.86
N LYS A 4 21.33 5.35 1.48
CA LYS A 4 20.05 4.68 1.50
C LYS A 4 19.66 4.49 0.03
N SER A 5 19.60 3.25 -0.41
CA SER A 5 18.93 2.89 -1.64
C SER A 5 17.46 3.30 -1.48
N ASP A 6 17.13 4.53 -1.83
CA ASP A 6 15.75 4.99 -1.90
C ASP A 6 15.10 4.12 -2.98
N LYS A 7 14.25 3.20 -2.55
CA LYS A 7 13.45 2.38 -3.47
C LYS A 7 12.62 3.36 -4.29
N ILE A 8 12.84 3.36 -5.59
CA ILE A 8 12.12 4.22 -6.52
C ILE A 8 10.67 3.74 -6.54
N ILE A 9 9.74 4.62 -6.16
CA ILE A 9 8.30 4.34 -6.20
C ILE A 9 7.79 4.71 -7.59
N THR A 10 6.99 3.82 -8.17
CA THR A 10 6.26 4.11 -9.40
C THR A 10 4.90 4.71 -9.06
N ILE A 11 4.56 5.83 -9.70
CA ILE A 11 3.24 6.46 -9.59
C ILE A 11 2.45 6.12 -10.86
N HIS A 12 1.31 5.47 -10.68
CA HIS A 12 0.37 5.24 -11.76
C HIS A 12 -0.69 6.34 -11.72
N LEU A 13 -0.75 7.16 -12.75
CA LEU A 13 -1.72 8.25 -12.90
C LEU A 13 -2.81 7.84 -13.88
N VAL A 14 -4.07 7.83 -13.42
CA VAL A 14 -5.24 7.55 -14.27
C VAL A 14 -6.10 8.81 -14.37
N GLU A 15 -6.08 9.44 -15.53
CA GLU A 15 -6.73 10.74 -15.82
C GLU A 15 -7.09 10.76 -17.29
N ASP A 16 -8.34 11.04 -17.65
CA ASP A 16 -8.80 11.06 -19.04
C ASP A 16 -8.48 12.40 -19.76
N ASP A 17 -8.51 13.52 -19.04
CA ASP A 17 -8.12 14.81 -19.61
C ASP A 17 -6.62 14.85 -19.89
N VAL A 18 -6.28 14.99 -21.17
CA VAL A 18 -4.88 14.99 -21.65
C VAL A 18 -4.07 16.11 -20.99
N SER A 19 -4.62 17.32 -20.92
CA SER A 19 -3.90 18.49 -20.39
C SER A 19 -3.60 18.36 -18.89
N GLN A 20 -4.58 17.87 -18.12
CA GLN A 20 -4.41 17.62 -16.69
C GLN A 20 -3.43 16.49 -16.44
N ARG A 21 -3.56 15.37 -17.18
CA ARG A 21 -2.66 14.22 -17.11
C ARG A 21 -1.21 14.63 -17.37
N ASP A 22 -0.95 15.34 -18.48
CA ASP A 22 0.40 15.79 -18.85
C ASP A 22 0.98 16.77 -17.81
N SER A 23 0.14 17.64 -17.23
CA SER A 23 0.56 18.59 -16.22
C SER A 23 0.96 17.89 -14.91
N ILE A 24 0.14 16.95 -14.43
CA ILE A 24 0.41 16.19 -13.20
C ILE A 24 1.63 15.29 -13.40
N GLU A 25 1.72 14.58 -14.55
CA GLU A 25 2.85 13.71 -14.87
C GLU A 25 4.16 14.51 -14.91
N SER A 26 4.18 15.64 -15.62
CA SER A 26 5.36 16.51 -15.73
C SER A 26 5.83 17.01 -14.35
N LEU A 27 4.89 17.38 -13.48
CA LEU A 27 5.19 17.77 -12.11
C LEU A 27 5.84 16.63 -11.31
N LEU A 28 5.25 15.45 -11.35
CA LEU A 28 5.74 14.28 -10.61
C LEU A 28 7.13 13.85 -11.10
N VAL A 29 7.34 13.82 -12.42
CA VAL A 29 8.65 13.53 -13.03
C VAL A 29 9.68 14.59 -12.64
N PHE A 30 9.33 15.88 -12.65
CA PHE A 30 10.21 16.96 -12.19
C PHE A 30 10.61 16.80 -10.71
N LYS A 31 9.72 16.25 -9.88
CA LYS A 31 10.00 15.94 -8.47
C LYS A 31 10.78 14.63 -8.27
N GLY A 32 11.13 13.93 -9.35
CA GLY A 32 11.98 12.74 -9.32
C GLY A 32 11.22 11.41 -9.18
N TYR A 33 9.89 11.40 -9.33
CA TYR A 33 9.11 10.16 -9.34
C TYR A 33 9.12 9.51 -10.73
N ILE A 34 9.09 8.18 -10.77
CA ILE A 34 8.76 7.44 -11.99
C ILE A 34 7.24 7.45 -12.12
N THR A 35 6.72 7.98 -13.24
CA THR A 35 5.29 8.10 -13.47
C THR A 35 4.92 7.33 -14.74
N GLN A 36 3.81 6.59 -14.68
CA GLN A 36 3.17 5.94 -15.81
C GLN A 36 1.71 6.40 -15.87
N SER A 37 1.30 6.92 -17.02
CA SER A 37 -0.03 7.55 -17.18
C SER A 37 -0.94 6.69 -18.04
N TYR A 38 -2.22 6.72 -17.71
CA TYR A 38 -3.29 5.98 -18.38
C TYR A 38 -4.47 6.91 -18.63
N SER A 39 -5.11 6.76 -19.77
CA SER A 39 -6.25 7.60 -20.16
C SER A 39 -7.61 7.08 -19.69
N SER A 40 -7.65 5.89 -19.08
CA SER A 40 -8.88 5.29 -18.56
C SER A 40 -8.58 4.17 -17.56
N ALA A 41 -9.59 3.80 -16.78
CA ALA A 41 -9.49 2.68 -15.84
C ALA A 41 -9.23 1.34 -16.55
N LYS A 42 -9.84 1.10 -17.72
CA LYS A 42 -9.59 -0.11 -18.51
C LYS A 42 -8.18 -0.17 -19.06
N ASP A 43 -7.65 0.97 -19.52
CA ASP A 43 -6.26 1.07 -20.00
C ASP A 43 -5.29 0.74 -18.85
N PHE A 44 -5.51 1.31 -17.67
CA PHE A 44 -4.76 0.99 -16.47
C PHE A 44 -4.83 -0.50 -16.12
N LEU A 45 -6.03 -1.08 -15.97
CA LEU A 45 -6.21 -2.49 -15.60
C LEU A 45 -5.59 -3.48 -16.59
N LYS A 46 -5.51 -3.10 -17.87
CA LYS A 46 -4.92 -3.93 -18.94
C LYS A 46 -3.40 -3.87 -18.95
N ASN A 47 -2.82 -2.71 -18.68
CA ASN A 47 -1.40 -2.44 -18.95
C ASN A 47 -0.54 -2.25 -17.71
N VAL A 48 -1.16 -2.06 -16.51
CA VAL A 48 -0.38 -1.86 -15.28
C VAL A 48 0.41 -3.11 -14.90
N PRO A 49 1.72 -3.00 -14.64
CA PRO A 49 2.55 -4.15 -14.30
C PRO A 49 2.35 -4.65 -12.86
N PHE A 50 1.63 -3.92 -12.01
CA PHE A 50 1.44 -4.19 -10.57
C PHE A 50 2.73 -4.49 -9.80
N GLU A 51 3.85 -3.98 -10.28
CA GLU A 51 5.14 -4.09 -9.59
C GLU A 51 5.19 -3.10 -8.42
N ARG A 52 5.65 -3.57 -7.27
CA ARG A 52 5.78 -2.75 -6.06
C ARG A 52 7.24 -2.40 -5.77
N PRO A 53 7.52 -1.22 -5.21
CA PRO A 53 6.60 -0.26 -4.62
C PRO A 53 5.91 0.65 -5.64
N ALA A 54 4.62 0.82 -5.52
CA ALA A 54 3.81 1.66 -6.39
C ALA A 54 2.65 2.34 -5.64
N ILE A 55 2.18 3.49 -6.15
CA ILE A 55 0.96 4.17 -5.70
C ILE A 55 0.10 4.53 -6.91
N VAL A 56 -1.19 4.72 -6.71
CA VAL A 56 -2.13 5.12 -7.76
C VAL A 56 -2.71 6.50 -7.44
N ILE A 57 -2.68 7.39 -8.41
CA ILE A 57 -3.45 8.65 -8.41
C ILE A 57 -4.52 8.46 -9.48
N VAL A 58 -5.79 8.62 -9.12
CA VAL A 58 -6.89 8.34 -10.04
C VAL A 58 -7.97 9.41 -9.97
N ASP A 59 -8.40 9.89 -11.14
CA ASP A 59 -9.62 10.70 -11.23
C ASP A 59 -10.85 9.83 -10.95
N ILE A 60 -11.76 10.34 -10.13
CA ILE A 60 -13.03 9.66 -9.88
C ILE A 60 -13.91 9.66 -11.15
N GLN A 61 -13.86 10.73 -11.93
CA GLN A 61 -14.71 10.90 -13.10
C GLN A 61 -14.01 10.41 -14.38
N LEU A 62 -13.86 9.10 -14.52
CA LEU A 62 -13.34 8.50 -15.74
C LEU A 62 -14.47 8.07 -16.68
N PRO A 63 -14.23 8.03 -18.01
CA PRO A 63 -15.30 7.82 -19.01
C PRO A 63 -15.82 6.37 -19.06
N ASP A 64 -15.10 5.41 -18.52
CA ASP A 64 -15.39 3.98 -18.66
C ASP A 64 -15.78 3.29 -17.34
N ILE A 65 -15.00 3.45 -16.31
CA ILE A 65 -15.21 2.91 -14.96
C ILE A 65 -14.81 4.02 -13.99
N SER A 66 -15.65 4.34 -13.01
CA SER A 66 -15.28 5.37 -12.03
C SER A 66 -14.01 5.00 -11.25
N GLY A 67 -13.26 6.02 -10.80
CA GLY A 67 -12.08 5.77 -9.97
C GLY A 67 -12.39 4.97 -8.70
N VAL A 68 -13.59 5.16 -8.13
CA VAL A 68 -14.06 4.40 -6.95
C VAL A 68 -14.31 2.92 -7.31
N ASP A 69 -14.97 2.66 -8.44
CA ASP A 69 -15.20 1.28 -8.91
C ASP A 69 -13.86 0.60 -9.28
N LEU A 70 -12.92 1.36 -9.86
CA LEU A 70 -11.57 0.86 -10.10
C LEU A 70 -10.91 0.41 -8.79
N HIS A 71 -11.02 1.18 -7.71
CA HIS A 71 -10.52 0.79 -6.39
C HIS A 71 -11.18 -0.49 -5.90
N CYS A 72 -12.51 -0.61 -6.00
CA CYS A 72 -13.22 -1.84 -5.64
C CYS A 72 -12.70 -3.06 -6.42
N ILE A 73 -12.50 -2.93 -7.73
CA ILE A 73 -11.93 -3.99 -8.58
C ILE A 73 -10.53 -4.41 -8.10
N LEU A 74 -9.68 -3.45 -7.72
CA LEU A 74 -8.35 -3.75 -7.19
C LEU A 74 -8.44 -4.52 -5.87
N MET A 75 -9.32 -4.09 -4.96
CA MET A 75 -9.56 -4.76 -3.68
C MET A 75 -10.07 -6.19 -3.85
N GLU A 76 -11.02 -6.44 -4.75
CA GLU A 76 -11.52 -7.77 -5.09
C GLU A 76 -10.41 -8.69 -5.62
N LYS A 77 -9.44 -8.14 -6.34
CA LYS A 77 -8.25 -8.86 -6.82
C LYS A 77 -7.15 -9.00 -5.77
N ASN A 78 -7.36 -8.56 -4.53
CA ASN A 78 -6.37 -8.51 -3.45
C ASN A 78 -5.13 -7.68 -3.81
N ILE A 79 -5.31 -6.63 -4.61
CA ILE A 79 -4.26 -5.68 -4.98
C ILE A 79 -4.39 -4.47 -4.04
N THR A 80 -3.56 -4.44 -3.00
CA THR A 80 -3.57 -3.40 -1.96
C THR A 80 -2.50 -2.34 -2.25
N ILE A 81 -2.69 -1.54 -3.29
CA ILE A 81 -1.81 -0.41 -3.61
C ILE A 81 -2.43 0.87 -3.02
N PRO A 82 -1.66 1.74 -2.35
CA PRO A 82 -2.17 3.01 -1.85
C PRO A 82 -2.75 3.87 -2.97
N ILE A 83 -3.98 4.37 -2.76
CA ILE A 83 -4.73 5.17 -3.73
C ILE A 83 -4.95 6.57 -3.21
N ILE A 84 -4.74 7.55 -4.09
CA ILE A 84 -5.08 8.97 -3.95
C ILE A 84 -6.16 9.28 -4.99
N PHE A 85 -7.33 9.72 -4.55
CA PHE A 85 -8.36 10.19 -5.47
C PHE A 85 -8.20 11.66 -5.78
N ILE A 86 -8.47 12.02 -7.04
CA ILE A 86 -8.64 13.41 -7.47
C ILE A 86 -10.03 13.54 -8.11
N SER A 87 -10.70 14.69 -7.95
CA SER A 87 -12.03 14.91 -8.52
C SER A 87 -12.30 16.39 -8.78
N GLY A 88 -12.93 16.72 -9.92
CA GLY A 88 -13.41 18.05 -10.26
C GLY A 88 -14.69 18.43 -9.52
N GLU A 89 -15.53 17.47 -9.18
CA GLU A 89 -16.77 17.65 -8.43
C GLU A 89 -16.77 16.72 -7.23
N ALA A 90 -16.51 17.25 -6.05
CA ALA A 90 -16.55 16.48 -4.83
C ALA A 90 -17.81 16.80 -4.04
N SER A 91 -18.72 15.84 -3.92
CA SER A 91 -19.64 15.87 -2.79
C SER A 91 -18.89 15.41 -1.52
N ILE A 92 -19.23 16.00 -0.37
CA ILE A 92 -18.68 15.57 0.93
C ILE A 92 -18.90 14.06 1.11
N GLN A 93 -20.02 13.53 0.62
CA GLN A 93 -20.35 12.12 0.72
C GLN A 93 -19.36 11.24 -0.05
N GLN A 94 -19.02 11.61 -1.29
CA GLN A 94 -18.06 10.83 -2.10
C GLN A 94 -16.67 10.79 -1.47
N SER A 95 -16.18 11.91 -0.93
CA SER A 95 -14.89 11.92 -0.23
C SER A 95 -14.90 11.06 1.03
N VAL A 96 -15.98 11.11 1.82
CA VAL A 96 -16.13 10.26 3.01
C VAL A 96 -16.19 8.79 2.64
N ASP A 97 -16.91 8.42 1.58
CA ASP A 97 -17.03 7.03 1.16
C ASP A 97 -15.71 6.50 0.59
N ALA A 98 -14.97 7.29 -0.18
CA ALA A 98 -13.63 6.95 -0.66
C ALA A 98 -12.65 6.70 0.50
N MET A 99 -12.66 7.56 1.52
CA MET A 99 -11.81 7.39 2.70
C MET A 99 -12.19 6.16 3.53
N LYS A 100 -13.49 5.85 3.67
CA LYS A 100 -13.95 4.61 4.35
C LYS A 100 -13.53 3.35 3.61
N GLN A 101 -13.39 3.41 2.28
CA GLN A 101 -12.91 2.31 1.45
C GLN A 101 -11.38 2.14 1.47
N GLY A 102 -10.66 2.97 2.22
CA GLY A 102 -9.22 2.84 2.42
C GLY A 102 -8.35 3.71 1.51
N ALA A 103 -8.94 4.74 0.87
CA ALA A 103 -8.13 5.75 0.19
C ALA A 103 -7.17 6.45 1.16
N ILE A 104 -5.97 6.76 0.69
CA ILE A 104 -4.96 7.47 1.50
C ILE A 104 -5.28 8.95 1.60
N GLU A 105 -5.80 9.53 0.50
CA GLU A 105 -6.16 10.94 0.40
C GLU A 105 -7.19 11.16 -0.70
N PHE A 106 -7.88 12.30 -0.60
CA PHE A 106 -8.85 12.77 -1.58
C PHE A 106 -8.59 14.25 -1.85
N LEU A 107 -8.31 14.60 -3.10
CA LEU A 107 -8.02 15.99 -3.53
C LEU A 107 -9.10 16.52 -4.46
N VAL A 108 -9.60 17.72 -4.17
CA VAL A 108 -10.61 18.40 -5.00
C VAL A 108 -9.91 19.34 -5.96
N LYS A 109 -10.18 19.21 -7.25
CA LYS A 109 -9.66 20.13 -8.31
C LYS A 109 -10.41 21.46 -8.26
N PRO A 110 -9.73 22.61 -8.40
CA PRO A 110 -8.28 22.75 -8.47
C PRO A 110 -7.63 22.58 -7.08
N PHE A 111 -6.50 21.89 -7.00
CA PHE A 111 -5.73 21.71 -5.76
C PHE A 111 -4.35 22.36 -5.88
N GLU A 112 -3.81 22.75 -4.73
CA GLU A 112 -2.44 23.25 -4.64
C GLU A 112 -1.43 22.12 -4.84
N ILE A 113 -0.32 22.44 -5.51
CA ILE A 113 0.77 21.47 -5.79
C ILE A 113 1.26 20.81 -4.51
N ASP A 114 1.43 21.57 -3.44
CA ASP A 114 1.92 21.05 -2.17
C ASP A 114 0.99 20.00 -1.56
N LEU A 115 -0.34 20.15 -1.71
CA LEU A 115 -1.31 19.14 -1.25
C LEU A 115 -1.16 17.82 -1.99
N LEU A 116 -0.94 17.86 -3.31
CA LEU A 116 -0.67 16.64 -4.09
C LEU A 116 0.64 15.97 -3.64
N LEU A 117 1.69 16.75 -3.45
CA LEU A 117 2.99 16.22 -3.03
C LEU A 117 2.95 15.63 -1.62
N ASP A 118 2.20 16.25 -0.70
CA ASP A 118 1.99 15.71 0.66
C ASP A 118 1.22 14.39 0.62
N ALA A 119 0.16 14.31 -0.21
CA ALA A 119 -0.60 13.08 -0.42
C ALA A 119 0.30 11.95 -0.99
N VAL A 120 1.11 12.26 -2.01
CA VAL A 120 2.08 11.35 -2.60
C VAL A 120 3.11 10.91 -1.55
N HIS A 121 3.65 11.82 -0.74
CA HIS A 121 4.60 11.47 0.31
C HIS A 121 3.98 10.55 1.37
N LYS A 122 2.75 10.83 1.81
CA LYS A 122 1.99 10.01 2.75
C LYS A 122 1.76 8.60 2.20
N ALA A 123 1.27 8.48 0.95
CA ALA A 123 1.05 7.21 0.27
C ALA A 123 2.35 6.43 0.08
N SER A 124 3.43 7.10 -0.33
CA SER A 124 4.76 6.51 -0.51
C SER A 124 5.30 5.92 0.78
N LYS A 125 5.14 6.61 1.90
CA LYS A 125 5.58 6.11 3.22
C LYS A 125 4.85 4.83 3.63
N ILE A 126 3.55 4.75 3.36
CA ILE A 126 2.73 3.56 3.63
C ILE A 126 3.21 2.41 2.73
N GLU A 127 3.32 2.66 1.43
CA GLU A 127 3.74 1.66 0.44
C GLU A 127 5.11 1.06 0.73
N LEU A 128 6.09 1.90 1.06
CA LEU A 128 7.44 1.42 1.40
C LEU A 128 7.44 0.56 2.66
N LYS A 129 6.64 0.91 3.66
CA LYS A 129 6.49 0.12 4.89
C LYS A 129 5.88 -1.25 4.59
N GLU A 130 4.79 -1.32 3.83
CA GLU A 130 4.14 -2.57 3.45
C GLU A 130 5.03 -3.44 2.57
N THR A 131 5.68 -2.85 1.56
CA THR A 131 6.61 -3.58 0.69
C THR A 131 7.77 -4.15 1.49
N HIS A 132 8.33 -3.39 2.45
CA HIS A 132 9.38 -3.87 3.32
C HIS A 132 8.92 -5.04 4.19
N LEU A 133 7.75 -4.93 4.81
CA LEU A 133 7.15 -6.01 5.60
C LEU A 133 6.95 -7.27 4.75
N ASN A 134 6.35 -7.12 3.57
CA ASN A 134 6.11 -8.25 2.66
C ASN A 134 7.41 -8.95 2.24
N LEU A 135 8.49 -8.21 2.02
CA LEU A 135 9.81 -8.78 1.74
C LEU A 135 10.38 -9.58 2.93
N LEU A 136 10.17 -9.09 4.16
CA LEU A 136 10.58 -9.81 5.36
C LEU A 136 9.75 -11.09 5.56
N LEU A 137 8.43 -11.01 5.36
CA LEU A 137 7.51 -12.13 5.50
C LEU A 137 7.81 -13.26 4.51
N LYS A 138 8.28 -12.97 3.29
CA LYS A 138 8.71 -13.99 2.32
C LYS A 138 9.83 -14.89 2.82
N ASN A 139 10.60 -14.48 3.83
CA ASN A 139 11.66 -15.27 4.42
C ASN A 139 11.16 -16.24 5.51
N LEU A 140 9.90 -16.15 5.91
CA LEU A 140 9.31 -17.06 6.88
C LEU A 140 8.93 -18.39 6.21
N SER A 141 9.23 -19.50 6.88
CA SER A 141 8.66 -20.80 6.50
C SER A 141 7.15 -20.84 6.78
N PRO A 142 6.39 -21.79 6.22
CA PRO A 142 4.96 -21.91 6.48
C PRO A 142 4.62 -22.00 7.98
N ARG A 143 5.41 -22.71 8.77
CA ARG A 143 5.21 -22.82 10.23
C ARG A 143 5.55 -21.54 10.98
N GLU A 144 6.58 -20.83 10.56
CA GLU A 144 6.91 -19.50 11.12
C GLU A 144 5.84 -18.48 10.80
N HIS A 145 5.24 -18.54 9.60
CA HIS A 145 4.09 -17.71 9.23
C HIS A 145 2.87 -17.98 10.12
N GLU A 146 2.59 -19.23 10.43
CA GLU A 146 1.49 -19.61 11.32
C GLU A 146 1.72 -19.05 12.73
N VAL A 147 2.93 -19.22 13.26
CA VAL A 147 3.30 -18.65 14.57
C VAL A 147 3.23 -17.12 14.54
N TYR A 148 3.71 -16.47 13.48
CA TYR A 148 3.61 -15.02 13.30
C TYR A 148 2.16 -14.51 13.38
N LYS A 149 1.23 -15.14 12.65
CA LYS A 149 -0.19 -14.76 12.67
C LYS A 149 -0.79 -14.87 14.07
N LEU A 150 -0.55 -16.00 14.74
CA LEU A 150 -1.05 -16.22 16.09
C LEU A 150 -0.47 -15.25 17.13
N LEU A 151 0.80 -14.84 16.95
CA LEU A 151 1.41 -13.80 17.79
C LEU A 151 0.73 -12.44 17.60
N LEU A 152 0.33 -12.09 16.38
CA LEU A 152 -0.42 -10.84 16.11
C LEU A 152 -1.85 -10.89 16.69
N GLU A 153 -2.47 -12.07 16.74
CA GLU A 153 -3.76 -12.31 17.39
C GLU A 153 -3.66 -12.28 18.92
N GLY A 154 -2.45 -12.21 19.48
CA GLY A 154 -2.21 -12.08 20.92
C GLY A 154 -2.06 -13.40 21.67
N PHE A 155 -1.94 -14.54 20.97
CA PHE A 155 -1.79 -15.85 21.61
C PHE A 155 -0.52 -15.94 22.46
N ASN A 156 -0.67 -16.44 23.70
CA ASN A 156 0.43 -16.72 24.61
C ASN A 156 1.09 -18.11 24.30
N ASN A 157 2.16 -18.45 25.02
CA ASN A 157 2.89 -19.69 24.75
C ASN A 157 2.03 -20.96 24.96
N GLN A 158 1.17 -21.00 25.97
CA GLN A 158 0.32 -22.15 26.23
C GLN A 158 -0.71 -22.34 25.11
N GLU A 159 -1.37 -21.27 24.72
CA GLU A 159 -2.33 -21.27 23.62
C GLU A 159 -1.70 -21.67 22.28
N LEU A 160 -0.44 -21.26 22.03
CA LEU A 160 0.32 -21.70 20.85
C LEU A 160 0.63 -23.21 20.90
N ILE A 161 0.99 -23.74 22.07
CA ILE A 161 1.23 -25.19 22.27
C ILE A 161 -0.04 -25.98 21.94
N ASP A 162 -1.16 -25.56 22.49
CA ASP A 162 -2.46 -26.22 22.35
C ASP A 162 -2.95 -26.17 20.90
N LYS A 163 -2.80 -25.00 20.24
CA LYS A 163 -3.28 -24.79 18.87
C LYS A 163 -2.41 -25.45 17.80
N LEU A 164 -1.09 -25.46 18.00
CA LEU A 164 -0.13 -26.01 17.04
C LEU A 164 0.28 -27.45 17.33
N HIS A 165 -0.09 -27.98 18.49
CA HIS A 165 0.31 -29.30 18.99
C HIS A 165 1.84 -29.49 19.03
N LEU A 166 2.56 -28.45 19.49
CA LEU A 166 4.01 -28.43 19.57
C LEU A 166 4.50 -28.32 21.02
N SER A 167 5.74 -28.74 21.29
CA SER A 167 6.35 -28.58 22.61
C SER A 167 6.74 -27.12 22.88
N LEU A 168 6.82 -26.73 24.16
CA LEU A 168 7.27 -25.39 24.56
C LEU A 168 8.65 -25.00 23.98
N PRO A 169 9.68 -25.88 23.98
CA PRO A 169 10.95 -25.56 23.33
C PRO A 169 10.81 -25.23 21.85
N THR A 170 9.99 -25.99 21.12
CA THR A 170 9.72 -25.77 19.70
C THR A 170 9.01 -24.44 19.45
N ILE A 171 8.01 -24.10 20.26
CA ILE A 171 7.33 -22.79 20.19
C ILE A 171 8.32 -21.64 20.42
N LYS A 172 9.18 -21.75 21.46
CA LYS A 172 10.20 -20.73 21.73
C LYS A 172 11.17 -20.58 20.56
N GLN A 173 11.56 -21.67 19.92
CA GLN A 173 12.43 -21.66 18.74
C GLN A 173 11.76 -20.93 17.57
N TYR A 174 10.51 -21.25 17.21
CA TYR A 174 9.79 -20.56 16.13
C TYR A 174 9.61 -19.08 16.42
N LYS A 175 9.26 -18.71 17.66
CA LYS A 175 9.17 -17.29 18.06
C LYS A 175 10.49 -16.56 17.87
N SER A 176 11.61 -17.18 18.28
CA SER A 176 12.94 -16.61 18.11
C SER A 176 13.30 -16.42 16.63
N GLU A 177 13.01 -17.43 15.78
CA GLU A 177 13.27 -17.34 14.34
C GLU A 177 12.40 -16.28 13.66
N VAL A 178 11.11 -16.18 14.01
CA VAL A 178 10.21 -15.12 13.51
C VAL A 178 10.78 -13.74 13.87
N MET A 179 11.13 -13.52 15.15
CA MET A 179 11.70 -12.24 15.59
C MET A 179 13.00 -11.92 14.85
N ARG A 180 13.90 -12.89 14.70
CA ARG A 180 15.17 -12.74 14.01
C ARG A 180 14.98 -12.37 12.53
N LYS A 181 14.11 -13.11 11.81
CA LYS A 181 13.85 -12.92 10.38
C LYS A 181 13.15 -11.61 10.11
N LEU A 182 12.23 -11.19 10.98
CA LEU A 182 11.53 -9.91 10.89
C LEU A 182 12.34 -8.73 11.48
N LYS A 183 13.55 -8.99 11.98
CA LYS A 183 14.47 -7.99 12.55
C LYS A 183 13.87 -7.18 13.71
N VAL A 184 13.06 -7.82 14.53
CA VAL A 184 12.45 -7.22 15.72
C VAL A 184 12.93 -7.95 16.99
N ASN A 185 12.96 -7.25 18.13
CA ASN A 185 13.48 -7.79 19.39
C ASN A 185 12.39 -7.91 20.48
N SER A 186 11.14 -7.56 20.18
CA SER A 186 10.03 -7.68 21.12
C SER A 186 8.70 -7.87 20.39
N LEU A 187 7.72 -8.45 21.11
CA LEU A 187 6.35 -8.63 20.60
C LEU A 187 5.71 -7.27 20.27
N SER A 188 5.94 -6.25 21.08
CA SER A 188 5.43 -4.89 20.81
C SER A 188 5.94 -4.35 19.48
N LYS A 189 7.24 -4.54 19.19
CA LYS A 189 7.81 -4.14 17.88
C LYS A 189 7.32 -4.99 16.72
N LEU A 190 7.00 -6.26 16.96
CA LEU A 190 6.38 -7.12 15.96
C LEU A 190 4.98 -6.58 15.57
N ILE A 191 4.19 -6.21 16.58
CA ILE A 191 2.85 -5.64 16.37
C ILE A 191 2.94 -4.27 15.68
N GLU A 192 3.91 -3.44 16.06
CA GLU A 192 4.15 -2.14 15.41
C GLU A 192 4.59 -2.29 13.94
N LEU A 193 5.40 -3.29 13.64
CA LEU A 193 5.83 -3.59 12.27
C LEU A 193 4.65 -4.03 11.38
N ALA A 194 3.68 -4.75 11.95
CA ALA A 194 2.53 -5.31 11.25
C ALA A 194 1.33 -4.34 11.10
N ARG A 195 1.35 -3.21 11.81
CA ARG A 195 0.36 -2.11 11.71
C ARG A 195 0.77 -1.08 10.69
#